data_a4c60d88086ec7827f9a81bdd93fbeb5
#
_entry.id   a4c60d88086ec7827f9a81bdd93fbeb5
#
_cell.length_a   1.000
_cell.length_b   1.000
_cell.length_c   1.000
_cell.angle_alpha   90.00
_cell.angle_beta   90.00
_cell.angle_gamma   90.00
#
_symmetry.space_group_name_H-M   'P 1'
#
loop_
_entity.id
_entity.type
_entity.pdbx_description
1 polymer ?
#
loop_
_entity_poly.entity_id
_entity_poly.type
_entity_poly.pdbx_seq_one_letter_code
_entity_poly.pdbx_strand_id
1 'polypeptide(L)'
;MIYGKLPVTFLSAIASEKNGSTNSAIAAFILEHLDEIKGMGITELAEICHVSASTISRFCKEIGFDSYAELREILETSQLTAEPTSEDPIDGIIESLEMVKRSLDMGKVRQLCREIARYQRVAAFGLLKAEAAAIDLQCDLLMQGKQIFTNVSYPQQMEYILSAGSEDLILIFSYTGSYFEYQDLRGLTEKLKAPRIWMIAGAQKDYLPFINETLLFDSAHTQTGHPYQLQAVASVIAQEYGKV
;
A
#
# COMPACT_ATOMS: atom_id res chain seq x y z
N MET A 1 10.42 1.84 8.38
CA MET A 1 9.05 1.80 7.82
C MET A 1 8.45 3.18 8.05
N ILE A 2 7.93 3.85 7.04
CA ILE A 2 7.38 5.22 7.20
C ILE A 2 6.04 5.18 7.95
N TYR A 3 5.24 4.15 7.71
CA TYR A 3 4.00 3.89 8.44
C TYR A 3 4.04 2.49 9.04
N GLY A 4 3.65 2.38 10.31
CA GLY A 4 3.45 1.10 10.97
C GLY A 4 2.27 0.31 10.39
N LYS A 5 2.12 -0.96 10.78
CA LYS A 5 1.00 -1.83 10.36
C LYS A 5 -0.36 -1.19 10.70
N LEU A 6 -0.48 -0.53 11.84
CA LEU A 6 -1.73 0.02 12.35
C LEU A 6 -2.35 1.09 11.43
N PRO A 7 -1.68 2.23 11.08
CA PRO A 7 -2.27 3.22 10.19
C PRO A 7 -2.68 2.64 8.83
N VAL A 8 -1.84 1.76 8.26
CA VAL A 8 -2.14 1.12 6.97
C VAL A 8 -3.44 0.33 7.05
N THR A 9 -3.57 -0.53 8.05
CA THR A 9 -4.71 -1.43 8.20
C THR A 9 -6.00 -0.67 8.50
N PHE A 10 -5.96 0.27 9.46
CA PHE A 10 -7.15 0.99 9.89
C PHE A 10 -7.63 2.02 8.87
N LEU A 11 -6.73 2.81 8.26
CA LEU A 11 -7.13 3.77 7.23
C LEU A 11 -7.64 3.05 5.97
N SER A 12 -7.06 1.90 5.62
CA SER A 12 -7.58 1.05 4.55
C SER A 12 -9.00 0.55 4.85
N ALA A 13 -9.26 0.10 6.09
CA ALA A 13 -10.60 -0.34 6.51
C ALA A 13 -11.62 0.81 6.45
N ILE A 14 -11.25 1.99 6.94
CA ILE A 14 -12.13 3.18 6.87
C ILE A 14 -12.44 3.56 5.42
N ALA A 15 -11.43 3.58 4.56
CA ALA A 15 -11.58 4.02 3.17
C ALA A 15 -12.35 3.03 2.29
N SER A 16 -12.31 1.73 2.61
CA SER A 16 -12.90 0.68 1.76
C SER A 16 -14.33 0.32 2.13
N GLU A 17 -14.78 0.69 3.31
CA GLU A 17 -16.11 0.31 3.80
C GLU A 17 -17.14 1.44 3.65
N LYS A 18 -18.42 1.08 3.71
CA LYS A 18 -19.48 2.09 3.76
C LYS A 18 -19.33 2.95 5.01
N ASN A 19 -19.49 4.25 4.85
CA ASN A 19 -19.50 5.18 5.98
C ASN A 19 -20.52 4.72 7.03
N GLY A 20 -20.07 4.60 8.28
CA GLY A 20 -20.88 4.11 9.39
C GLY A 20 -21.02 2.58 9.48
N SER A 21 -20.26 1.80 8.71
CA SER A 21 -20.14 0.37 8.96
C SER A 21 -19.53 0.12 10.34
N THR A 22 -19.82 -1.04 10.94
CA THR A 22 -19.25 -1.41 12.25
C THR A 22 -17.73 -1.40 12.23
N ASN A 23 -17.12 -1.93 11.16
CA ASN A 23 -15.65 -1.98 11.05
C ASN A 23 -15.04 -0.58 10.90
N SER A 24 -15.62 0.27 10.05
CA SER A 24 -15.13 1.64 9.89
C SER A 24 -15.29 2.45 11.18
N ALA A 25 -16.37 2.25 11.92
CA ALA A 25 -16.59 2.93 13.21
C ALA A 25 -15.58 2.46 14.28
N ILE A 26 -15.34 1.14 14.39
CA ILE A 26 -14.33 0.59 15.31
C ILE A 26 -12.94 1.11 14.93
N ALA A 27 -12.59 1.09 13.65
CA ALA A 27 -11.28 1.54 13.17
C ALA A 27 -11.06 3.03 13.46
N ALA A 28 -12.06 3.89 13.19
CA ALA A 28 -12.00 5.31 13.47
C ALA A 28 -11.84 5.57 14.98
N PHE A 29 -12.66 4.91 15.81
CA PHE A 29 -12.59 5.03 17.26
C PHE A 29 -11.19 4.68 17.80
N ILE A 30 -10.63 3.56 17.34
CA ILE A 30 -9.28 3.13 17.76
C ILE A 30 -8.22 4.16 17.38
N LEU A 31 -8.29 4.75 16.16
CA LEU A 31 -7.33 5.77 15.73
C LEU A 31 -7.44 7.09 16.52
N GLU A 32 -8.65 7.47 16.90
CA GLU A 32 -8.91 8.69 17.68
C GLU A 32 -8.51 8.56 19.15
N HIS A 33 -8.53 7.33 19.70
CA HIS A 33 -8.31 7.06 21.13
C HIS A 33 -7.10 6.16 21.41
N LEU A 34 -6.08 6.17 20.53
CA LEU A 34 -4.93 5.26 20.59
C LEU A 34 -4.28 5.16 21.97
N ASP A 35 -4.06 6.29 22.64
CA ASP A 35 -3.39 6.30 23.93
C ASP A 35 -4.28 5.83 25.09
N GLU A 36 -5.60 5.98 24.95
CA GLU A 36 -6.57 5.56 25.95
C GLU A 36 -6.81 4.05 25.95
N ILE A 37 -6.72 3.43 24.75
CA ILE A 37 -6.99 2.00 24.56
C ILE A 37 -5.78 1.09 24.72
N LYS A 38 -4.59 1.66 24.87
CA LYS A 38 -3.37 0.89 25.17
C LYS A 38 -3.55 0.07 26.46
N GLY A 39 -3.29 -1.24 26.37
CA GLY A 39 -3.44 -2.17 27.48
C GLY A 39 -4.85 -2.66 27.77
N MET A 40 -5.90 -2.14 27.09
CA MET A 40 -7.28 -2.59 27.29
C MET A 40 -7.47 -4.06 26.89
N GLY A 41 -8.39 -4.74 27.59
CA GLY A 41 -8.87 -6.07 27.19
C GLY A 41 -9.93 -6.00 26.08
N ILE A 42 -10.14 -7.12 25.39
CA ILE A 42 -11.15 -7.19 24.30
C ILE A 42 -12.56 -6.82 24.78
N THR A 43 -12.93 -7.20 26.00
CA THR A 43 -14.26 -6.91 26.58
C THR A 43 -14.43 -5.42 26.83
N GLU A 44 -13.42 -4.76 27.38
CA GLU A 44 -13.40 -3.33 27.66
C GLU A 44 -13.48 -2.52 26.36
N LEU A 45 -12.68 -2.85 25.35
CA LEU A 45 -12.78 -2.21 24.03
C LEU A 45 -14.16 -2.42 23.40
N ALA A 46 -14.73 -3.63 23.53
CA ALA A 46 -16.04 -3.93 22.99
C ALA A 46 -17.16 -3.09 23.65
N GLU A 47 -17.09 -2.91 24.98
CA GLU A 47 -18.03 -2.06 25.73
C GLU A 47 -17.96 -0.61 25.27
N ILE A 48 -16.77 -0.04 25.14
CA ILE A 48 -16.57 1.34 24.70
C ILE A 48 -17.03 1.54 23.24
N CYS A 49 -16.74 0.57 22.36
CA CYS A 49 -17.21 0.60 20.98
C CYS A 49 -18.70 0.24 20.83
N HIS A 50 -19.41 -0.04 21.92
CA HIS A 50 -20.82 -0.46 21.93
C HIS A 50 -21.10 -1.70 21.05
N VAL A 51 -20.18 -2.67 21.05
CA VAL A 51 -20.30 -3.92 20.30
C VAL A 51 -19.99 -5.12 21.20
N SER A 52 -20.13 -6.34 20.67
CA SER A 52 -19.72 -7.54 21.40
C SER A 52 -18.23 -7.84 21.23
N ALA A 53 -17.61 -8.56 22.19
CA ALA A 53 -16.24 -9.04 22.07
C ALA A 53 -16.03 -9.93 20.83
N SER A 54 -17.06 -10.68 20.42
CA SER A 54 -17.03 -11.46 19.18
C SER A 54 -16.98 -10.56 17.92
N THR A 55 -17.62 -9.38 17.97
CA THR A 55 -17.53 -8.38 16.88
C THR A 55 -16.12 -7.82 16.79
N ILE A 56 -15.46 -7.48 17.90
CA ILE A 56 -14.05 -7.05 17.90
C ILE A 56 -13.13 -8.16 17.36
N SER A 57 -13.36 -9.41 17.78
CA SER A 57 -12.55 -10.54 17.28
C SER A 57 -12.71 -10.75 15.78
N ARG A 58 -13.93 -10.59 15.23
CA ARG A 58 -14.20 -10.66 13.80
C ARG A 58 -13.56 -9.48 13.06
N PHE A 59 -13.72 -8.27 13.59
CA PHE A 59 -13.08 -7.06 13.05
C PHE A 59 -11.57 -7.26 12.91
N CYS A 60 -10.87 -7.74 13.94
CA CYS A 60 -9.43 -8.00 13.87
C CYS A 60 -9.08 -8.90 12.66
N LYS A 61 -9.82 -10.00 12.47
CA LYS A 61 -9.57 -10.93 11.35
C LYS A 61 -9.85 -10.31 9.99
N GLU A 62 -10.93 -9.54 9.87
CA GLU A 62 -11.34 -8.90 8.61
C GLU A 62 -10.35 -7.80 8.17
N ILE A 63 -9.67 -7.14 9.11
CA ILE A 63 -8.65 -6.14 8.82
C ILE A 63 -7.21 -6.71 8.76
N GLY A 64 -7.04 -8.03 8.89
CA GLY A 64 -5.76 -8.70 8.67
C GLY A 64 -4.90 -8.94 9.90
N PHE A 65 -5.51 -8.99 11.10
CA PHE A 65 -4.87 -9.48 12.32
C PHE A 65 -5.33 -10.90 12.64
N ASP A 66 -4.44 -11.74 13.12
CA ASP A 66 -4.78 -13.12 13.54
C ASP A 66 -5.69 -13.15 14.77
N SER A 67 -5.52 -12.18 15.67
CA SER A 67 -6.26 -12.08 16.92
C SER A 67 -6.26 -10.67 17.50
N TYR A 68 -7.12 -10.45 18.52
CA TYR A 68 -7.06 -9.24 19.34
C TYR A 68 -5.75 -9.08 20.11
N ALA A 69 -5.08 -10.18 20.47
CA ALA A 69 -3.79 -10.12 21.16
C ALA A 69 -2.72 -9.49 20.26
N GLU A 70 -2.67 -9.85 18.98
CA GLU A 70 -1.78 -9.23 18.00
C GLU A 70 -2.08 -7.72 17.83
N LEU A 71 -3.36 -7.37 17.69
CA LEU A 71 -3.78 -5.96 17.61
C LEU A 71 -3.29 -5.19 18.85
N ARG A 72 -3.50 -5.72 20.05
CA ARG A 72 -3.09 -5.08 21.30
C ARG A 72 -1.57 -4.86 21.36
N GLU A 73 -0.77 -5.85 20.98
CA GLU A 73 0.69 -5.72 20.93
C GLU A 73 1.12 -4.59 19.99
N ILE A 74 0.47 -4.47 18.85
CA ILE A 74 0.75 -3.40 17.89
C ILE A 74 0.31 -2.05 18.42
N LEU A 75 -0.84 -1.96 19.11
CA LEU A 75 -1.31 -0.74 19.76
C LEU A 75 -0.33 -0.26 20.83
N GLU A 76 0.18 -1.17 21.65
CA GLU A 76 1.15 -0.85 22.73
C GLU A 76 2.48 -0.28 22.18
N THR A 77 2.91 -0.76 21.02
CA THR A 77 4.18 -0.37 20.38
C THR A 77 4.06 0.77 19.36
N SER A 78 2.84 1.10 18.94
CA SER A 78 2.62 2.12 17.90
C SER A 78 2.69 3.54 18.47
N GLN A 79 3.39 4.41 17.73
CA GLN A 79 3.35 5.85 17.92
C GLN A 79 3.02 6.51 16.58
N LEU A 80 1.98 7.35 16.57
CA LEU A 80 1.64 8.18 15.42
C LEU A 80 2.38 9.51 15.56
N THR A 81 3.65 9.52 15.16
CA THR A 81 4.49 10.73 15.18
C THR A 81 4.71 11.23 13.76
N ALA A 82 4.53 12.54 13.56
CA ALA A 82 4.97 13.19 12.34
C ALA A 82 6.48 13.43 12.40
N GLU A 83 7.19 13.02 11.36
CA GLU A 83 8.60 13.42 11.19
C GLU A 83 8.68 14.93 10.97
N PRO A 84 9.68 15.63 11.56
CA PRO A 84 9.94 17.03 11.26
C PRO A 84 10.20 17.17 9.74
N THR A 85 9.49 18.10 9.11
CA THR A 85 9.73 18.43 7.71
C THR A 85 10.91 19.37 7.58
N SER A 86 11.49 19.47 6.37
CA SER A 86 12.50 20.47 6.02
C SER A 86 12.01 21.88 6.33
N GLU A 87 12.92 22.85 6.51
CA GLU A 87 12.59 24.26 6.72
C GLU A 87 11.73 24.82 5.58
N ASP A 88 11.94 24.36 4.34
CA ASP A 88 11.07 24.63 3.19
C ASP A 88 10.50 23.32 2.61
N PRO A 89 9.20 23.02 2.85
CA PRO A 89 8.55 21.81 2.35
C PRO A 89 8.49 21.73 0.82
N ILE A 90 8.39 22.85 0.12
CA ILE A 90 8.30 22.87 -1.35
C ILE A 90 9.66 22.53 -1.97
N ASP A 91 10.75 23.11 -1.46
CA ASP A 91 12.10 22.77 -1.91
C ASP A 91 12.42 21.29 -1.66
N GLY A 92 12.00 20.74 -0.52
CA GLY A 92 12.12 19.31 -0.22
C GLY A 92 11.36 18.43 -1.23
N ILE A 93 10.19 18.85 -1.69
CA ILE A 93 9.43 18.15 -2.76
C ILE A 93 10.18 18.23 -4.08
N ILE A 94 10.66 19.42 -4.46
CA ILE A 94 11.41 19.63 -5.71
C ILE A 94 12.67 18.76 -5.71
N GLU A 95 13.44 18.75 -4.63
CA GLU A 95 14.63 17.92 -4.50
C GLU A 95 14.28 16.42 -4.64
N SER A 96 13.19 15.97 -4.03
CA SER A 96 12.74 14.59 -4.13
C SER A 96 12.41 14.18 -5.59
N LEU A 97 11.79 15.07 -6.36
CA LEU A 97 11.51 14.87 -7.79
C LEU A 97 12.79 14.87 -8.64
N GLU A 98 13.76 15.72 -8.32
CA GLU A 98 15.08 15.71 -8.97
C GLU A 98 15.84 14.40 -8.73
N MET A 99 15.68 13.77 -7.57
CA MET A 99 16.24 12.44 -7.29
C MET A 99 15.64 11.39 -8.24
N VAL A 100 14.30 11.37 -8.40
CA VAL A 100 13.62 10.50 -9.37
C VAL A 100 14.15 10.74 -10.79
N LYS A 101 14.21 11.99 -11.21
CA LYS A 101 14.68 12.37 -12.57
C LYS A 101 16.08 11.86 -12.88
N ARG A 102 16.98 11.85 -11.88
CA ARG A 102 18.38 11.42 -12.06
C ARG A 102 18.55 9.90 -12.03
N SER A 103 17.72 9.18 -11.28
CA SER A 103 17.92 7.77 -10.97
C SER A 103 16.98 6.80 -11.69
N LEU A 104 15.82 7.29 -12.19
CA LEU A 104 14.82 6.43 -12.80
C LEU A 104 15.32 5.81 -14.12
N ASP A 105 15.40 4.48 -14.18
CA ASP A 105 15.81 3.76 -15.39
C ASP A 105 14.69 3.74 -16.43
N MET A 106 14.81 4.58 -17.44
CA MET A 106 13.85 4.66 -18.56
C MET A 106 13.84 3.38 -19.43
N GLY A 107 14.86 2.56 -19.40
CA GLY A 107 14.87 1.23 -20.03
C GLY A 107 13.90 0.28 -19.34
N LYS A 108 13.92 0.26 -18.00
CA LYS A 108 12.98 -0.46 -17.16
C LYS A 108 11.54 0.07 -17.31
N VAL A 109 11.35 1.39 -17.38
CA VAL A 109 10.02 2.00 -17.62
C VAL A 109 9.46 1.48 -18.95
N ARG A 110 10.23 1.54 -20.04
CA ARG A 110 9.79 1.03 -21.35
C ARG A 110 9.55 -0.48 -21.35
N GLN A 111 10.32 -1.26 -20.59
CA GLN A 111 10.07 -2.70 -20.40
C GLN A 111 8.70 -2.90 -19.74
N LEU A 112 8.43 -2.19 -18.64
CA LEU A 112 7.15 -2.25 -17.94
C LEU A 112 5.97 -1.87 -18.84
N CYS A 113 6.09 -0.79 -19.64
CA CYS A 113 5.05 -0.37 -20.58
C CYS A 113 4.72 -1.46 -21.61
N ARG A 114 5.74 -2.14 -22.16
CA ARG A 114 5.50 -3.29 -23.07
C ARG A 114 4.80 -4.45 -22.37
N GLU A 115 5.11 -4.71 -21.10
CA GLU A 115 4.41 -5.73 -20.31
C GLU A 115 2.96 -5.31 -20.06
N ILE A 116 2.69 -4.06 -19.65
CA ILE A 116 1.33 -3.53 -19.48
C ILE A 116 0.51 -3.69 -20.78
N ALA A 117 1.10 -3.40 -21.94
CA ALA A 117 0.43 -3.56 -23.22
C ALA A 117 0.12 -5.03 -23.55
N ARG A 118 1.04 -5.94 -23.24
CA ARG A 118 0.96 -7.36 -23.55
C ARG A 118 -0.03 -8.12 -22.66
N TYR A 119 -0.05 -7.83 -21.36
CA TYR A 119 -0.91 -8.54 -20.41
C TYR A 119 -2.36 -8.09 -20.55
N GLN A 120 -3.27 -9.07 -20.61
CA GLN A 120 -4.70 -8.79 -20.71
C GLN A 120 -5.26 -8.27 -19.38
N ARG A 121 -4.84 -8.88 -18.27
CA ARG A 121 -5.24 -8.46 -16.92
C ARG A 121 -4.05 -7.81 -16.23
N VAL A 122 -4.22 -6.55 -15.87
CA VAL A 122 -3.23 -5.74 -15.16
C VAL A 122 -3.89 -5.14 -13.93
N ALA A 123 -3.22 -5.24 -12.80
CA ALA A 123 -3.62 -4.55 -11.58
C ALA A 123 -2.47 -3.72 -11.02
N ALA A 124 -2.81 -2.59 -10.42
CA ALA A 124 -1.87 -1.72 -9.73
C ALA A 124 -2.34 -1.49 -8.29
N PHE A 125 -1.47 -1.67 -7.34
CA PHE A 125 -1.78 -1.59 -5.91
C PHE A 125 -0.73 -0.78 -5.16
N GLY A 126 -1.14 -0.22 -4.04
CA GLY A 126 -0.28 0.45 -3.09
C GLY A 126 -0.99 0.55 -1.74
N LEU A 127 -0.34 1.18 -0.77
CA LEU A 127 -0.92 1.40 0.55
C LEU A 127 -0.92 2.88 0.88
N LEU A 128 -2.06 3.39 1.35
CA LEU A 128 -2.23 4.79 1.74
C LEU A 128 -1.84 5.75 0.59
N LYS A 129 -0.81 6.60 0.82
CA LYS A 129 -0.34 7.55 -0.19
C LYS A 129 0.20 6.88 -1.46
N ALA A 130 0.72 5.65 -1.37
CA ALA A 130 1.18 4.90 -2.53
C ALA A 130 0.03 4.40 -3.40
N GLU A 131 -1.15 4.16 -2.82
CA GLU A 131 -2.36 3.82 -3.57
C GLU A 131 -2.82 4.96 -4.48
N ALA A 132 -2.60 6.22 -4.09
CA ALA A 132 -2.90 7.35 -4.95
C ALA A 132 -2.14 7.27 -6.29
N ALA A 133 -0.89 6.79 -6.30
CA ALA A 133 -0.13 6.59 -7.54
C ALA A 133 -0.71 5.46 -8.41
N ALA A 134 -1.26 4.40 -7.81
CA ALA A 134 -1.94 3.33 -8.54
C ALA A 134 -3.25 3.83 -9.17
N ILE A 135 -4.01 4.67 -8.45
CA ILE A 135 -5.23 5.30 -8.96
C ILE A 135 -4.92 6.27 -10.11
N ASP A 136 -3.88 7.11 -9.96
CA ASP A 136 -3.44 8.02 -11.01
C ASP A 136 -3.07 7.23 -12.29
N LEU A 137 -2.28 6.17 -12.15
CA LEU A 137 -1.92 5.31 -13.27
C LEU A 137 -3.15 4.66 -13.91
N GLN A 138 -4.12 4.20 -13.11
CA GLN A 138 -5.37 3.64 -13.63
C GLN A 138 -6.13 4.67 -14.49
N CYS A 139 -6.26 5.91 -14.00
CA CYS A 139 -6.94 6.96 -14.73
C CYS A 139 -6.22 7.30 -16.06
N ASP A 140 -4.91 7.47 -16.01
CA ASP A 140 -4.12 7.84 -17.17
C ASP A 140 -4.10 6.74 -18.26
N LEU A 141 -3.96 5.47 -17.86
CA LEU A 141 -4.01 4.35 -18.79
C LEU A 141 -5.40 4.15 -19.39
N LEU A 142 -6.48 4.38 -18.61
CA LEU A 142 -7.84 4.32 -19.13
C LEU A 142 -8.07 5.34 -20.25
N MET A 143 -7.53 6.56 -20.13
CA MET A 143 -7.60 7.58 -21.19
C MET A 143 -6.84 7.17 -22.47
N GLN A 144 -5.94 6.19 -22.36
CA GLN A 144 -5.20 5.61 -23.47
C GLN A 144 -5.78 4.25 -23.94
N GLY A 145 -6.98 3.90 -23.47
CA GLY A 145 -7.69 2.68 -23.84
C GLY A 145 -7.26 1.42 -23.11
N LYS A 146 -6.40 1.53 -22.09
CA LYS A 146 -5.97 0.39 -21.26
C LYS A 146 -6.65 0.43 -19.91
N GLN A 147 -7.56 -0.51 -19.68
CA GLN A 147 -8.16 -0.69 -18.37
C GLN A 147 -7.23 -1.52 -17.47
N ILE A 148 -6.99 -1.04 -16.27
CA ILE A 148 -6.32 -1.79 -15.20
C ILE A 148 -7.18 -1.79 -13.93
N PHE A 149 -6.94 -2.73 -13.03
CA PHE A 149 -7.66 -2.83 -11.76
C PHE A 149 -6.87 -2.21 -10.62
N THR A 150 -7.53 -1.53 -9.69
CA THR A 150 -6.99 -1.12 -8.40
C THR A 150 -8.04 -1.20 -7.30
N ASN A 151 -7.63 -1.16 -6.04
CA ASN A 151 -8.52 -1.19 -4.88
C ASN A 151 -7.84 -0.59 -3.65
N VAL A 152 -8.55 0.23 -2.88
CA VAL A 152 -8.01 0.88 -1.67
C VAL A 152 -7.92 -0.05 -0.45
N SER A 153 -8.64 -1.15 -0.46
CA SER A 153 -8.66 -2.13 0.64
C SER A 153 -7.48 -3.09 0.56
N TYR A 154 -6.55 -3.03 1.50
CA TYR A 154 -5.42 -3.95 1.54
C TYR A 154 -5.83 -5.44 1.56
N PRO A 155 -6.80 -5.89 2.37
CA PRO A 155 -7.27 -7.27 2.30
C PRO A 155 -7.78 -7.66 0.90
N GLN A 156 -8.53 -6.78 0.21
CA GLN A 156 -9.02 -7.05 -1.14
C GLN A 156 -7.89 -7.03 -2.19
N GLN A 157 -6.89 -6.16 -2.03
CA GLN A 157 -5.68 -6.20 -2.86
C GLN A 157 -4.99 -7.56 -2.73
N MET A 158 -4.79 -8.04 -1.49
CA MET A 158 -4.17 -9.34 -1.24
C MET A 158 -5.02 -10.52 -1.74
N GLU A 159 -6.33 -10.47 -1.59
CA GLU A 159 -7.26 -11.47 -2.16
C GLU A 159 -7.10 -11.54 -3.68
N TYR A 160 -7.05 -10.39 -4.36
CA TYR A 160 -6.80 -10.33 -5.79
C TYR A 160 -5.46 -10.95 -6.16
N ILE A 161 -4.37 -10.54 -5.50
CA ILE A 161 -3.01 -11.03 -5.78
C ILE A 161 -2.93 -12.56 -5.57
N LEU A 162 -3.54 -13.08 -4.50
CA LEU A 162 -3.53 -14.51 -4.18
C LEU A 162 -4.42 -15.36 -5.11
N SER A 163 -5.36 -14.73 -5.83
CA SER A 163 -6.20 -15.36 -6.84
C SER A 163 -5.65 -15.20 -8.27
N ALA A 164 -4.65 -14.34 -8.45
CA ALA A 164 -4.05 -14.06 -9.75
C ALA A 164 -3.21 -15.23 -10.28
N GLY A 165 -3.12 -15.35 -11.59
CA GLY A 165 -2.41 -16.41 -12.29
C GLY A 165 -1.33 -15.88 -13.26
N SER A 166 -0.80 -16.75 -14.11
CA SER A 166 0.26 -16.43 -15.08
C SER A 166 -0.12 -15.37 -16.14
N GLU A 167 -1.42 -15.14 -16.31
CA GLU A 167 -1.96 -14.15 -17.24
C GLU A 167 -2.15 -12.77 -16.61
N ASP A 168 -1.77 -12.63 -15.33
CA ASP A 168 -1.92 -11.40 -14.57
C ASP A 168 -0.57 -10.70 -14.39
N LEU A 169 -0.58 -9.40 -14.61
CA LEU A 169 0.51 -8.49 -14.26
C LEU A 169 0.09 -7.64 -13.07
N ILE A 170 0.87 -7.69 -12.01
CA ILE A 170 0.64 -6.92 -10.78
C ILE A 170 1.73 -5.88 -10.61
N LEU A 171 1.34 -4.62 -10.48
CA LEU A 171 2.23 -3.50 -10.20
C LEU A 171 2.04 -3.09 -8.74
N ILE A 172 3.10 -3.12 -7.94
CA ILE A 172 3.06 -2.72 -6.53
C ILE A 172 3.81 -1.41 -6.36
N PHE A 173 3.10 -0.34 -6.05
CA PHE A 173 3.66 0.92 -5.60
C PHE A 173 3.94 0.84 -4.10
N SER A 174 5.21 0.83 -3.72
CA SER A 174 5.59 0.72 -2.30
C SER A 174 6.88 1.47 -2.04
N TYR A 175 6.78 2.70 -1.60
CA TYR A 175 7.92 3.58 -1.37
C TYR A 175 9.09 2.93 -0.62
N THR A 176 8.80 2.19 0.46
CA THR A 176 9.80 1.45 1.24
C THR A 176 10.02 0.02 0.75
N GLY A 177 9.28 -0.44 -0.24
CA GLY A 177 9.28 -1.83 -0.70
C GLY A 177 8.66 -2.83 0.29
N SER A 178 7.98 -2.35 1.33
CA SER A 178 7.47 -3.17 2.45
C SER A 178 6.01 -3.61 2.28
N TYR A 179 5.45 -3.56 1.08
CA TYR A 179 4.04 -3.85 0.82
C TYR A 179 3.58 -5.21 1.38
N PHE A 180 4.41 -6.24 1.24
CA PHE A 180 4.07 -7.60 1.69
C PHE A 180 4.44 -7.88 3.16
N GLU A 181 5.02 -6.92 3.87
CA GLU A 181 5.42 -7.09 5.28
C GLU A 181 4.24 -6.94 6.27
N TYR A 182 3.07 -6.51 5.78
CA TYR A 182 1.89 -6.28 6.60
C TYR A 182 1.01 -7.54 6.78
N GLN A 183 1.34 -8.62 6.10
CA GLN A 183 0.61 -9.89 6.17
C GLN A 183 1.56 -11.07 6.41
N ASP A 184 1.09 -12.07 7.15
CA ASP A 184 1.80 -13.34 7.23
C ASP A 184 1.71 -14.09 5.90
N LEU A 185 2.84 -14.27 5.26
CA LEU A 185 2.96 -14.96 3.97
C LEU A 185 3.25 -16.45 4.08
N ARG A 186 3.28 -17.01 5.29
CA ARG A 186 3.54 -18.45 5.50
C ARG A 186 2.49 -19.29 4.77
N GLY A 187 2.95 -20.20 3.93
CA GLY A 187 2.08 -21.05 3.11
C GLY A 187 1.43 -20.37 1.89
N LEU A 188 1.65 -19.07 1.66
CA LEU A 188 1.09 -18.31 0.53
C LEU A 188 2.09 -18.11 -0.62
N THR A 189 3.38 -18.36 -0.39
CA THR A 189 4.47 -18.05 -1.34
C THR A 189 4.27 -18.71 -2.71
N GLU A 190 3.73 -19.92 -2.77
CA GLU A 190 3.49 -20.60 -4.06
C GLU A 190 2.41 -19.91 -4.89
N LYS A 191 1.36 -19.38 -4.27
CA LYS A 191 0.32 -18.59 -4.95
C LYS A 191 0.89 -17.28 -5.47
N LEU A 192 1.77 -16.64 -4.71
CA LEU A 192 2.42 -15.38 -5.08
C LEU A 192 3.41 -15.52 -6.25
N LYS A 193 3.84 -16.72 -6.58
CA LYS A 193 4.69 -17.00 -7.75
C LYS A 193 3.90 -17.11 -9.07
N ALA A 194 2.58 -17.23 -9.01
CA ALA A 194 1.77 -17.42 -10.20
C ALA A 194 1.67 -16.16 -11.09
N PRO A 195 1.32 -14.97 -10.57
CA PRO A 195 1.30 -13.73 -11.35
C PRO A 195 2.70 -13.17 -11.61
N ARG A 196 2.82 -12.35 -12.62
CA ARG A 196 4.00 -11.51 -12.85
C ARG A 196 3.92 -10.28 -11.95
N ILE A 197 4.88 -10.07 -11.06
CA ILE A 197 4.87 -8.97 -10.09
C ILE A 197 6.05 -8.03 -10.32
N TRP A 198 5.75 -6.74 -10.47
CA TRP A 198 6.69 -5.63 -10.43
C TRP A 198 6.57 -4.86 -9.13
N MET A 199 7.72 -4.57 -8.50
CA MET A 199 7.80 -3.64 -7.37
C MET A 199 8.35 -2.29 -7.84
N ILE A 200 7.61 -1.20 -7.59
CA ILE A 200 7.99 0.18 -7.89
C ILE A 200 8.30 0.85 -6.55
N ALA A 201 9.56 1.16 -6.30
CA ALA A 201 10.00 1.54 -4.95
C ALA A 201 11.16 2.54 -4.92
N GLY A 202 11.21 3.33 -3.84
CA GLY A 202 12.32 4.22 -3.50
C GLY A 202 13.43 3.57 -2.66
N ALA A 203 13.35 2.27 -2.39
CA ALA A 203 14.30 1.56 -1.55
C ALA A 203 14.99 0.43 -2.31
N GLN A 204 16.32 0.35 -2.18
CA GLN A 204 17.09 -0.82 -2.61
C GLN A 204 17.21 -1.78 -1.44
N LYS A 205 16.62 -2.97 -1.59
CA LYS A 205 16.75 -4.08 -0.63
C LYS A 205 16.60 -5.42 -1.35
N ASP A 206 16.90 -6.49 -0.66
CA ASP A 206 16.59 -7.83 -1.15
C ASP A 206 15.07 -8.04 -1.11
N TYR A 207 14.47 -8.16 -2.28
CA TYR A 207 13.04 -8.40 -2.41
C TYR A 207 12.71 -9.88 -2.33
N LEU A 208 11.45 -10.17 -1.98
CA LEU A 208 10.94 -11.53 -1.86
C LEU A 208 11.03 -12.26 -3.23
N PRO A 209 11.29 -13.58 -3.24
CA PRO A 209 11.60 -14.33 -4.48
C PRO A 209 10.49 -14.36 -5.53
N PHE A 210 9.27 -14.01 -5.17
CA PHE A 210 8.14 -13.90 -6.10
C PHE A 210 8.01 -12.52 -6.76
N ILE A 211 8.81 -11.53 -6.36
CA ILE A 211 8.92 -10.26 -7.08
C ILE A 211 9.81 -10.49 -8.30
N ASN A 212 9.22 -10.43 -9.49
CA ASN A 212 9.93 -10.76 -10.72
C ASN A 212 10.82 -9.63 -11.22
N GLU A 213 10.38 -8.39 -11.04
CA GLU A 213 11.09 -7.20 -11.49
C GLU A 213 10.94 -6.05 -10.51
N THR A 214 11.89 -5.14 -10.55
CA THR A 214 11.86 -3.91 -9.77
C THR A 214 12.08 -2.70 -10.66
N LEU A 215 11.31 -1.62 -10.41
CA LEU A 215 11.58 -0.28 -10.92
C LEU A 215 11.94 0.60 -9.73
N LEU A 216 13.23 0.92 -9.61
CA LEU A 216 13.77 1.63 -8.46
C LEU A 216 14.11 3.07 -8.82
N PHE A 217 14.02 3.95 -7.84
CA PHE A 217 14.46 5.34 -7.90
C PHE A 217 15.08 5.76 -6.57
N ASP A 218 15.95 6.77 -6.59
CA ASP A 218 16.58 7.29 -5.37
C ASP A 218 15.59 8.13 -4.56
N SER A 219 15.70 8.03 -3.24
CA SER A 219 14.84 8.76 -2.32
C SER A 219 15.55 9.09 -1.01
N ALA A 220 15.23 10.26 -0.46
CA ALA A 220 15.67 10.68 0.87
C ALA A 220 14.85 10.05 2.01
N HIS A 221 13.87 9.22 1.68
CA HIS A 221 12.98 8.55 2.63
C HIS A 221 12.20 9.51 3.57
N THR A 222 11.80 10.68 3.06
CA THR A 222 10.98 11.62 3.81
C THR A 222 9.49 11.36 3.60
N GLN A 223 8.69 11.59 4.65
CA GLN A 223 7.23 11.47 4.56
C GLN A 223 6.59 12.49 3.61
N THR A 224 7.24 13.63 3.42
CA THR A 224 6.77 14.70 2.54
C THR A 224 7.06 14.43 1.08
N GLY A 225 8.24 13.94 0.75
CA GLY A 225 8.69 13.72 -0.64
C GLY A 225 8.09 12.48 -1.29
N HIS A 226 7.91 11.39 -0.54
CA HIS A 226 7.57 10.09 -1.11
C HIS A 226 6.26 10.01 -1.92
N PRO A 227 5.14 10.68 -1.55
CA PRO A 227 3.94 10.59 -2.36
C PRO A 227 4.15 11.20 -3.76
N TYR A 228 4.86 12.30 -3.83
CA TYR A 228 5.14 12.98 -5.11
C TYR A 228 6.11 12.18 -5.98
N GLN A 229 7.07 11.49 -5.39
CA GLN A 229 7.98 10.61 -6.12
C GLN A 229 7.23 9.46 -6.80
N LEU A 230 6.35 8.76 -6.07
CA LEU A 230 5.55 7.66 -6.63
C LEU A 230 4.57 8.14 -7.71
N GLN A 231 3.93 9.30 -7.50
CA GLN A 231 3.04 9.90 -8.50
C GLN A 231 3.82 10.32 -9.76
N ALA A 232 4.99 10.92 -9.61
CA ALA A 232 5.84 11.26 -10.75
C ALA A 232 6.24 10.01 -11.54
N VAL A 233 6.59 8.92 -10.87
CA VAL A 233 6.91 7.63 -11.54
C VAL A 233 5.68 7.06 -12.25
N ALA A 234 4.49 7.10 -11.63
CA ALA A 234 3.24 6.67 -12.26
C ALA A 234 2.94 7.49 -13.54
N SER A 235 3.07 8.82 -13.46
CA SER A 235 2.90 9.70 -14.62
C SER A 235 3.92 9.44 -15.74
N VAL A 236 5.18 9.14 -15.40
CA VAL A 236 6.21 8.78 -16.38
C VAL A 236 5.86 7.45 -17.06
N ILE A 237 5.39 6.44 -16.31
CA ILE A 237 4.91 5.17 -16.88
C ILE A 237 3.76 5.42 -17.87
N ALA A 238 2.77 6.22 -17.47
CA ALA A 238 1.62 6.53 -18.33
C ALA A 238 2.03 7.25 -19.62
N GLN A 239 2.93 8.23 -19.55
CA GLN A 239 3.43 8.95 -20.72
C GLN A 239 4.26 8.06 -21.66
N GLU A 240 5.09 7.18 -21.12
CA GLU A 240 5.86 6.23 -21.94
C GLU A 240 4.96 5.13 -22.53
N TYR A 241 3.89 4.73 -21.82
CA TYR A 241 2.90 3.79 -22.34
C TYR A 241 2.23 4.30 -23.63
N GLY A 242 1.93 5.60 -23.70
CA GLY A 242 1.35 6.22 -24.90
C GLY A 242 2.25 6.19 -26.15
N LYS A 243 3.49 5.68 -26.02
CA LYS A 243 4.45 5.52 -27.13
C LYS A 243 4.61 4.06 -27.57
N VAL A 244 3.92 3.12 -26.90
CA VAL A 244 3.95 1.68 -27.19
C VAL A 244 2.81 1.30 -28.11
#